data_c2ae9f285c1b63a8dcad3f1d170f6875
#
_entry.id   c2ae9f285c1b63a8dcad3f1d170f6875
#
_cell.length_a   1.000
_cell.length_b   1.000
_cell.length_c   1.000
_cell.angle_alpha   90.00
_cell.angle_beta   90.00
_cell.angle_gamma   90.00
#
_symmetry.space_group_name_H-M   'P 1'
#
loop_
_entity.id
_entity.type
_entity.pdbx_description
1 polymer ?
#
loop_
_entity_poly.entity_id
_entity_poly.type
_entity_poly.pdbx_seq_one_letter_code
_entity_poly.pdbx_strand_id
1 'polypeptide(L)'
;MRIPMFIEMNGFRVLVVGGGEEGTKKARRFSEHGAEVRVMSMDFTDQLLEMERSGRVKLIKGDACDRNLLEKLIEESDLVVYTIGDRPDIERAVEEIAKRKRKLLNLATDADRTQVVMPIEERAGDIRIAVTSEGKSTLVVKEAAERVANFLREQRDIMAMLEVMGHLKKYMKERKIPFDKRMEVYRSAFRDEKLRELALTDINRAIKYAESLAHC
;
A
#
# COMPACT_ATOMS: atom_id res chain seq x y z
N MET A 1 16.13 -9.44 6.22
CA MET A 1 15.98 -8.92 4.84
C MET A 1 14.49 -8.85 4.53
N ARG A 2 13.99 -7.72 4.00
CA ARG A 2 12.56 -7.50 3.67
C ARG A 2 12.35 -7.58 2.17
N ILE A 3 11.16 -8.01 1.74
CA ILE A 3 10.75 -7.99 0.33
C ILE A 3 9.66 -6.92 0.14
N PRO A 4 9.69 -6.15 -0.96
CA PRO A 4 8.62 -5.21 -1.26
C PRO A 4 7.35 -5.94 -1.70
N MET A 5 6.21 -5.58 -1.08
CA MET A 5 4.89 -6.13 -1.40
C MET A 5 3.84 -5.04 -1.31
N PHE A 6 2.82 -5.11 -2.17
CA PHE A 6 1.56 -4.39 -1.98
C PHE A 6 0.56 -5.37 -1.38
N ILE A 7 -0.03 -4.98 -0.24
CA ILE A 7 -0.99 -5.81 0.49
C ILE A 7 -2.38 -5.20 0.29
N GLU A 8 -3.36 -6.05 -0.04
CA GLU A 8 -4.77 -5.65 -0.06
C GLU A 8 -5.24 -5.38 1.37
N MET A 9 -5.68 -4.14 1.62
CA MET A 9 -6.08 -3.70 2.95
C MET A 9 -7.58 -3.82 3.21
N ASN A 10 -8.39 -4.09 2.20
CA ASN A 10 -9.83 -4.21 2.37
C ASN A 10 -10.17 -5.37 3.31
N GLY A 11 -10.83 -5.05 4.43
CA GLY A 11 -11.15 -6.00 5.49
C GLY A 11 -9.96 -6.45 6.35
N PHE A 12 -8.77 -5.85 6.16
CA PHE A 12 -7.58 -6.13 6.97
C PHE A 12 -7.68 -5.39 8.31
N ARG A 13 -7.54 -6.10 9.41
CA ARG A 13 -7.73 -5.55 10.75
C ARG A 13 -6.42 -4.96 11.28
N VAL A 14 -6.40 -3.66 11.49
CA VAL A 14 -5.23 -2.92 11.97
C VAL A 14 -5.47 -2.38 13.36
N LEU A 15 -4.61 -2.72 14.31
CA LEU A 15 -4.56 -2.11 15.62
C LEU A 15 -3.46 -1.06 15.66
N VAL A 16 -3.83 0.19 15.93
CA VAL A 16 -2.87 1.26 16.22
C VAL A 16 -2.82 1.46 17.75
N VAL A 17 -1.65 1.31 18.33
CA VAL A 17 -1.38 1.55 19.75
C VAL A 17 -0.73 2.92 19.92
N GLY A 18 -1.52 3.88 20.39
CA GLY A 18 -1.19 5.29 20.51
C GLY A 18 -2.13 6.19 19.70
N GLY A 19 -2.75 7.17 20.35
CA GLY A 19 -3.77 8.08 19.79
C GLY A 19 -3.26 9.51 19.53
N GLY A 20 -1.94 9.72 19.55
CA GLY A 20 -1.30 11.00 19.24
C GLY A 20 -1.23 11.28 17.73
N GLU A 21 -0.46 12.30 17.34
CA GLU A 21 -0.34 12.71 15.93
C GLU A 21 0.13 11.59 15.00
N GLU A 22 1.15 10.82 15.41
CA GLU A 22 1.68 9.73 14.57
C GLU A 22 0.66 8.60 14.45
N GLY A 23 -0.01 8.22 15.55
CA GLY A 23 -1.12 7.25 15.52
C GLY A 23 -2.25 7.70 14.61
N THR A 24 -2.60 8.98 14.65
CA THR A 24 -3.61 9.60 13.77
C THR A 24 -3.24 9.48 12.29
N LYS A 25 -1.99 9.79 11.93
CA LYS A 25 -1.50 9.65 10.55
C LYS A 25 -1.58 8.21 10.07
N LYS A 26 -1.16 7.25 10.90
CA LYS A 26 -1.23 5.81 10.58
C LYS A 26 -2.66 5.34 10.45
N ALA A 27 -3.52 5.64 11.42
CA ALA A 27 -4.92 5.26 11.39
C ALA A 27 -5.64 5.78 10.14
N ARG A 28 -5.42 7.05 9.79
CA ARG A 28 -5.95 7.65 8.56
C ARG A 28 -5.49 6.89 7.32
N ARG A 29 -4.18 6.67 7.17
CA ARG A 29 -3.63 6.00 5.98
C ARG A 29 -4.21 4.60 5.80
N PHE A 30 -4.33 3.81 6.86
CA PHE A 30 -4.90 2.46 6.77
C PHE A 30 -6.40 2.50 6.46
N SER A 31 -7.17 3.40 7.10
CA SER A 31 -8.60 3.52 6.84
C SER A 31 -8.92 4.01 5.41
N GLU A 32 -8.11 4.91 4.85
CA GLU A 32 -8.23 5.38 3.45
C GLU A 32 -7.97 4.25 2.43
N HIS A 33 -7.29 3.18 2.84
CA HIS A 33 -7.03 2.00 2.02
C HIS A 33 -7.98 0.82 2.33
N GLY A 34 -9.05 1.06 3.08
CA GLY A 34 -10.10 0.07 3.33
C GLY A 34 -9.86 -0.88 4.50
N ALA A 35 -8.83 -0.65 5.33
CA ALA A 35 -8.61 -1.45 6.52
C ALA A 35 -9.64 -1.14 7.62
N GLU A 36 -9.97 -2.17 8.41
CA GLU A 36 -10.71 -2.03 9.66
C GLU A 36 -9.77 -1.58 10.76
N VAL A 37 -9.75 -0.27 11.05
CA VAL A 37 -8.79 0.33 11.98
C VAL A 37 -9.39 0.48 13.36
N ARG A 38 -8.67 -0.03 14.38
CA ARG A 38 -8.92 0.24 15.80
C ARG A 38 -7.72 1.02 16.35
N VAL A 39 -7.99 2.05 17.13
CA VAL A 39 -6.95 2.83 17.81
C VAL A 39 -7.14 2.70 19.32
N MET A 40 -6.12 2.18 20.02
CA MET A 40 -6.09 2.08 21.47
C MET A 40 -5.22 3.19 22.05
N SER A 41 -5.79 3.99 22.95
CA SER A 41 -5.07 5.06 23.66
C SER A 41 -5.80 5.51 24.90
N MET A 42 -5.09 6.22 25.80
CA MET A 42 -5.71 6.95 26.91
C MET A 42 -6.44 8.20 26.42
N ASP A 43 -5.84 8.90 25.45
CA ASP A 43 -6.38 10.12 24.86
C ASP A 43 -6.28 10.09 23.32
N PHE A 44 -7.12 10.85 22.65
CA PHE A 44 -7.23 10.90 21.21
C PHE A 44 -7.18 12.32 20.70
N THR A 45 -6.58 12.51 19.53
CA THR A 45 -6.65 13.80 18.81
C THR A 45 -8.07 14.08 18.32
N ASP A 46 -8.40 15.36 18.10
CA ASP A 46 -9.68 15.76 17.51
C ASP A 46 -9.94 15.09 16.15
N GLN A 47 -8.88 14.89 15.37
CA GLN A 47 -8.97 14.19 14.09
C GLN A 47 -9.39 12.72 14.24
N LEU A 48 -8.89 12.02 15.26
CA LEU A 48 -9.31 10.64 15.54
C LEU A 48 -10.76 10.59 15.99
N LEU A 49 -11.20 11.53 16.83
CA LEU A 49 -12.60 11.65 17.26
C LEU A 49 -13.54 11.90 16.07
N GLU A 50 -13.12 12.72 15.10
CA GLU A 50 -13.87 12.96 13.87
C GLU A 50 -13.89 11.72 12.95
N MET A 51 -12.78 11.01 12.86
CA MET A 51 -12.71 9.76 12.11
C MET A 51 -13.63 8.67 12.71
N GLU A 52 -13.76 8.63 14.02
CA GLU A 52 -14.70 7.72 14.68
C GLU A 52 -16.16 8.12 14.39
N ARG A 53 -16.51 9.41 14.54
CA ARG A 53 -17.88 9.91 14.20
C ARG A 53 -18.29 9.59 12.77
N SER A 54 -17.33 9.63 11.85
CA SER A 54 -17.55 9.28 10.43
C SER A 54 -17.47 7.78 10.13
N GLY A 55 -17.30 6.93 11.15
CA GLY A 55 -17.24 5.47 11.00
C GLY A 55 -15.98 4.93 10.35
N ARG A 56 -14.93 5.77 10.18
CA ARG A 56 -13.66 5.35 9.53
C ARG A 56 -12.73 4.56 10.44
N VAL A 57 -12.82 4.77 11.75
CA VAL A 57 -12.02 4.05 12.75
C VAL A 57 -12.87 3.74 13.96
N LYS A 58 -12.42 2.80 14.80
CA LYS A 58 -12.98 2.53 16.10
C LYS A 58 -11.96 2.90 17.17
N LEU A 59 -12.34 3.77 18.12
CA LEU A 59 -11.51 4.16 19.23
C LEU A 59 -11.76 3.26 20.45
N ILE A 60 -10.69 2.87 21.14
CA ILE A 60 -10.72 2.04 22.32
C ILE A 60 -9.95 2.78 23.41
N LYS A 61 -10.68 3.38 24.34
CA LYS A 61 -10.05 4.04 25.49
C LYS A 61 -9.49 2.99 26.43
N GLY A 62 -8.16 3.01 26.63
CA GLY A 62 -7.48 2.05 27.47
C GLY A 62 -6.01 2.36 27.63
N ASP A 63 -5.43 1.89 28.74
CA ASP A 63 -4.00 1.98 28.99
C ASP A 63 -3.28 0.78 28.35
N ALA A 64 -2.26 1.05 27.55
CA ALA A 64 -1.43 0.01 26.93
C ALA A 64 -0.58 -0.79 27.96
N CYS A 65 -0.54 -0.35 29.22
CA CYS A 65 -0.02 -1.14 30.34
C CYS A 65 -0.97 -2.28 30.76
N ASP A 66 -2.27 -2.20 30.42
CA ASP A 66 -3.20 -3.31 30.62
C ASP A 66 -2.89 -4.44 29.61
N ARG A 67 -2.06 -5.37 30.05
CA ARG A 67 -1.63 -6.49 29.23
C ARG A 67 -2.76 -7.38 28.73
N ASN A 68 -3.83 -7.54 29.51
CA ASN A 68 -4.96 -8.38 29.09
C ASN A 68 -5.74 -7.73 27.96
N LEU A 69 -6.03 -6.44 28.07
CA LEU A 69 -6.67 -5.68 27.01
C LEU A 69 -5.78 -5.61 25.76
N LEU A 70 -4.50 -5.31 25.94
CA LEU A 70 -3.53 -5.24 24.83
C LEU A 70 -3.41 -6.58 24.09
N GLU A 71 -3.27 -7.70 24.82
CA GLU A 71 -3.17 -9.02 24.20
C GLU A 71 -4.44 -9.40 23.43
N LYS A 72 -5.62 -9.12 23.98
CA LYS A 72 -6.90 -9.36 23.32
C LYS A 72 -6.99 -8.57 22.00
N LEU A 73 -6.65 -7.28 22.03
CA LEU A 73 -6.73 -6.44 20.83
C LEU A 73 -5.71 -6.85 19.75
N ILE A 74 -4.51 -7.24 20.17
CA ILE A 74 -3.48 -7.76 19.24
C ILE A 74 -3.98 -9.08 18.63
N GLU A 75 -4.55 -9.98 19.39
CA GLU A 75 -5.06 -11.26 18.88
C GLU A 75 -6.15 -11.09 17.83
N GLU A 76 -7.01 -10.09 18.00
CA GLU A 76 -8.09 -9.75 17.07
C GLU A 76 -7.62 -8.96 15.82
N SER A 77 -6.34 -8.61 15.72
CA SER A 77 -5.77 -7.85 14.60
C SER A 77 -4.92 -8.72 13.66
N ASP A 78 -4.64 -8.23 12.46
CA ASP A 78 -3.72 -8.83 11.49
C ASP A 78 -2.40 -8.07 11.43
N LEU A 79 -2.44 -6.75 11.69
CA LEU A 79 -1.28 -5.86 11.80
C LEU A 79 -1.40 -5.01 13.06
N VAL A 80 -0.32 -4.92 13.81
CA VAL A 80 -0.16 -4.01 14.95
C VAL A 80 0.79 -2.89 14.58
N VAL A 81 0.39 -1.66 14.84
CA VAL A 81 1.18 -0.44 14.60
C VAL A 81 1.40 0.25 15.94
N TYR A 82 2.63 0.29 16.41
CA TYR A 82 2.99 0.96 17.65
C TYR A 82 3.53 2.37 17.39
N THR A 83 2.96 3.37 18.08
CA THR A 83 3.27 4.79 17.85
C THR A 83 3.49 5.60 19.12
N ILE A 84 3.61 4.95 20.29
CA ILE A 84 3.89 5.63 21.55
C ILE A 84 5.40 5.83 21.66
N GLY A 85 5.85 7.09 21.76
CA GLY A 85 7.26 7.41 22.03
C GLY A 85 7.63 7.20 23.48
N ASP A 86 8.92 7.03 23.76
CA ASP A 86 9.54 7.02 25.10
C ASP A 86 8.94 6.03 26.13
N ARG A 87 8.34 4.94 25.65
CA ARG A 87 7.79 3.85 26.49
C ARG A 87 8.30 2.48 26.03
N PRO A 88 9.60 2.21 26.23
CA PRO A 88 10.23 0.95 25.80
C PRO A 88 9.65 -0.28 26.52
N ASP A 89 9.06 -0.12 27.69
CA ASP A 89 8.36 -1.16 28.43
C ASP A 89 7.10 -1.65 27.68
N ILE A 90 6.28 -0.72 27.18
CA ILE A 90 5.08 -1.04 26.40
C ILE A 90 5.48 -1.55 25.02
N GLU A 91 6.45 -0.91 24.36
CA GLU A 91 6.95 -1.33 23.05
C GLU A 91 7.39 -2.79 23.04
N ARG A 92 8.19 -3.20 24.05
CA ARG A 92 8.62 -4.60 24.21
C ARG A 92 7.43 -5.54 24.45
N ALA A 93 6.45 -5.10 25.26
CA ALA A 93 5.24 -5.90 25.49
C ALA A 93 4.45 -6.12 24.20
N VAL A 94 4.25 -5.07 23.40
CA VAL A 94 3.60 -5.15 22.07
C VAL A 94 4.35 -6.11 21.14
N GLU A 95 5.67 -5.94 21.06
CA GLU A 95 6.53 -6.80 20.22
C GLU A 95 6.44 -8.28 20.62
N GLU A 96 6.57 -8.57 21.93
CA GLU A 96 6.49 -9.92 22.47
C GLU A 96 5.14 -10.57 22.16
N ILE A 97 4.05 -9.86 22.40
CA ILE A 97 2.69 -10.37 22.17
C ILE A 97 2.47 -10.57 20.67
N ALA A 98 2.80 -9.58 19.82
CA ALA A 98 2.64 -9.67 18.37
C ALA A 98 3.42 -10.85 17.79
N LYS A 99 4.68 -11.06 18.22
CA LYS A 99 5.51 -12.20 17.83
C LYS A 99 4.90 -13.54 18.26
N ARG A 100 4.47 -13.66 19.51
CA ARG A 100 3.84 -14.87 20.05
C ARG A 100 2.55 -15.22 19.30
N LYS A 101 1.74 -14.20 18.97
CA LYS A 101 0.48 -14.34 18.23
C LYS A 101 0.66 -14.36 16.71
N ARG A 102 1.92 -14.30 16.22
CA ARG A 102 2.27 -14.28 14.79
C ARG A 102 1.55 -13.18 14.00
N LYS A 103 1.45 -11.99 14.60
CA LYS A 103 0.86 -10.81 13.97
C LYS A 103 1.94 -9.97 13.29
N LEU A 104 1.60 -9.34 12.19
CA LEU A 104 2.50 -8.37 11.57
C LEU A 104 2.70 -7.17 12.50
N LEU A 105 3.90 -6.63 12.55
CA LEU A 105 4.27 -5.53 13.44
C LEU A 105 4.98 -4.40 12.71
N ASN A 106 4.46 -3.18 12.88
CA ASN A 106 5.14 -1.94 12.55
C ASN A 106 5.47 -1.18 13.84
N LEU A 107 6.76 -0.99 14.11
CA LEU A 107 7.26 -0.09 15.15
C LEU A 107 7.63 1.23 14.49
N ALA A 108 6.91 2.30 14.78
CA ALA A 108 7.23 3.62 14.22
C ALA A 108 8.54 4.19 14.80
N THR A 109 8.97 3.68 15.95
CA THR A 109 10.14 4.10 16.73
C THR A 109 11.43 3.40 16.32
N ASP A 110 11.35 2.18 15.75
CA ASP A 110 12.52 1.34 15.49
C ASP A 110 12.39 0.58 14.15
N ALA A 111 13.16 1.04 13.15
CA ALA A 111 13.16 0.46 11.81
C ALA A 111 13.84 -0.92 11.75
N ASP A 112 14.74 -1.24 12.67
CA ASP A 112 15.49 -2.50 12.65
C ASP A 112 14.65 -3.66 13.22
N ARG A 113 13.85 -3.38 14.24
CA ARG A 113 12.99 -4.36 14.91
C ARG A 113 11.62 -4.53 14.27
N THR A 114 11.21 -3.58 13.43
CA THR A 114 9.92 -3.66 12.74
C THR A 114 9.89 -4.74 11.65
N GLN A 115 8.78 -5.45 11.51
CA GLN A 115 8.58 -6.43 10.43
C GLN A 115 8.03 -5.75 9.17
N VAL A 116 7.12 -4.80 9.35
CA VAL A 116 6.45 -4.07 8.27
C VAL A 116 6.96 -2.64 8.23
N VAL A 117 7.63 -2.25 7.15
CA VAL A 117 8.02 -0.87 6.89
C VAL A 117 6.95 -0.22 6.02
N MET A 118 6.49 0.96 6.41
CA MET A 118 5.57 1.76 5.59
C MET A 118 6.38 2.67 4.66
N PRO A 119 6.42 2.39 3.35
CA PRO A 119 7.17 3.20 2.40
C PRO A 119 6.48 4.55 2.16
N ILE A 120 7.23 5.49 1.58
CA ILE A 120 6.65 6.66 0.91
C ILE A 120 6.03 6.17 -0.39
N GLU A 121 4.79 6.55 -0.63
CA GLU A 121 4.02 6.18 -1.81
C GLU A 121 3.79 7.41 -2.70
N GLU A 122 4.02 7.22 -3.99
CA GLU A 122 3.71 8.18 -5.05
C GLU A 122 2.99 7.48 -6.20
N ARG A 123 2.41 8.26 -7.10
CA ARG A 123 1.72 7.76 -8.29
C ARG A 123 2.13 8.52 -9.55
N ALA A 124 2.24 7.77 -10.64
CA ALA A 124 2.33 8.30 -11.98
C ALA A 124 1.23 7.62 -12.83
N GLY A 125 0.07 8.29 -12.97
CA GLY A 125 -1.12 7.65 -13.54
C GLY A 125 -1.51 6.39 -12.74
N ASP A 126 -1.63 5.26 -13.41
CA ASP A 126 -1.95 3.96 -12.81
C ASP A 126 -0.73 3.24 -12.20
N ILE A 127 0.48 3.80 -12.34
CA ILE A 127 1.67 3.22 -11.72
C ILE A 127 1.76 3.69 -10.27
N ARG A 128 1.81 2.74 -9.34
CA ARG A 128 2.09 3.00 -7.93
C ARG A 128 3.57 2.76 -7.64
N ILE A 129 4.17 3.67 -6.89
CA ILE A 129 5.58 3.68 -6.55
C ILE A 129 5.71 3.67 -5.04
N ALA A 130 6.48 2.75 -4.51
CA ALA A 130 6.75 2.64 -3.07
C ALA A 130 8.26 2.68 -2.84
N VAL A 131 8.75 3.68 -2.12
CA VAL A 131 10.18 3.91 -1.88
C VAL A 131 10.47 3.92 -0.39
N THR A 132 11.53 3.23 0.01
CA THR A 132 12.02 3.24 1.40
C THR A 132 13.54 3.21 1.43
N SER A 133 14.13 3.83 2.43
CA SER A 133 15.55 3.68 2.79
C SER A 133 15.73 2.81 4.05
N GLU A 134 14.66 2.10 4.46
CA GLU A 134 14.66 1.27 5.66
C GLU A 134 15.10 2.02 6.93
N GLY A 135 14.61 3.27 7.07
CA GLY A 135 14.83 4.09 8.26
C GLY A 135 15.95 5.13 8.17
N LYS A 136 16.73 5.19 7.06
CA LYS A 136 17.87 6.15 6.98
C LYS A 136 17.41 7.60 6.93
N SER A 137 16.45 7.98 6.09
CA SER A 137 15.93 9.34 6.00
C SER A 137 14.61 9.42 5.26
N THR A 138 13.55 9.76 5.96
CA THR A 138 12.22 9.96 5.38
C THR A 138 12.17 11.14 4.40
N LEU A 139 12.89 12.22 4.70
CA LEU A 139 12.90 13.43 3.84
C LEU A 139 13.56 13.15 2.49
N VAL A 140 14.71 12.48 2.49
CA VAL A 140 15.40 12.11 1.24
C VAL A 140 14.57 11.11 0.43
N VAL A 141 13.94 10.16 1.10
CA VAL A 141 13.07 9.17 0.43
C VAL A 141 11.85 9.84 -0.19
N LYS A 142 11.26 10.83 0.49
CA LYS A 142 10.13 11.59 -0.06
C LYS A 142 10.53 12.32 -1.34
N GLU A 143 11.63 13.05 -1.32
CA GLU A 143 12.15 13.73 -2.50
C GLU A 143 12.47 12.76 -3.65
N ALA A 144 13.10 11.62 -3.33
CA ALA A 144 13.40 10.59 -4.33
C ALA A 144 12.12 10.01 -4.96
N ALA A 145 11.10 9.72 -4.16
CA ALA A 145 9.81 9.21 -4.64
C ALA A 145 9.12 10.21 -5.57
N GLU A 146 9.09 11.50 -5.21
CA GLU A 146 8.54 12.58 -6.03
C GLU A 146 9.28 12.71 -7.37
N ARG A 147 10.63 12.66 -7.35
CA ARG A 147 11.44 12.71 -8.59
C ARG A 147 11.17 11.53 -9.51
N VAL A 148 11.07 10.31 -8.97
CA VAL A 148 10.74 9.11 -9.74
C VAL A 148 9.33 9.21 -10.33
N ALA A 149 8.36 9.67 -9.56
CA ALA A 149 7.00 9.86 -10.04
C ALA A 149 6.92 10.89 -11.15
N ASN A 150 7.62 12.03 -11.01
CA ASN A 150 7.70 13.08 -12.03
C ASN A 150 8.37 12.56 -13.32
N PHE A 151 9.51 11.89 -13.19
CA PHE A 151 10.17 11.26 -14.34
C PHE A 151 9.22 10.33 -15.10
N LEU A 152 8.48 9.46 -14.39
CA LEU A 152 7.54 8.55 -15.06
C LEU A 152 6.37 9.28 -15.71
N ARG A 153 5.85 10.36 -15.10
CA ARG A 153 4.78 11.18 -15.72
C ARG A 153 5.18 11.80 -17.05
N GLU A 154 6.46 12.09 -17.22
CA GLU A 154 7.03 12.64 -18.46
C GLU A 154 7.23 11.58 -19.55
N GLN A 155 7.25 10.29 -19.20
CA GLN A 155 7.42 9.18 -20.14
C GLN A 155 6.09 8.85 -20.83
N ARG A 156 5.71 9.66 -21.82
CA ARG A 156 4.43 9.54 -22.52
C ARG A 156 4.25 8.19 -23.21
N ASP A 157 5.32 7.62 -23.74
CA ASP A 157 5.33 6.30 -24.37
C ASP A 157 5.01 5.18 -23.39
N ILE A 158 5.59 5.22 -22.18
CA ILE A 158 5.30 4.24 -21.11
C ILE A 158 3.83 4.34 -20.68
N MET A 159 3.32 5.57 -20.48
CA MET A 159 1.93 5.78 -20.06
C MET A 159 0.94 5.30 -21.12
N ALA A 160 1.16 5.66 -22.39
CA ALA A 160 0.32 5.24 -23.50
C ALA A 160 0.34 3.70 -23.68
N MET A 161 1.51 3.09 -23.62
CA MET A 161 1.63 1.63 -23.70
C MET A 161 0.99 0.92 -22.52
N LEU A 162 1.04 1.47 -21.31
CA LEU A 162 0.36 0.90 -20.14
C LEU A 162 -1.15 0.78 -20.38
N GLU A 163 -1.77 1.84 -20.92
CA GLU A 163 -3.19 1.88 -21.22
C GLU A 163 -3.56 0.84 -22.30
N VAL A 164 -2.85 0.82 -23.42
CA VAL A 164 -3.10 -0.13 -24.52
C VAL A 164 -2.91 -1.57 -24.09
N MET A 165 -1.82 -1.86 -23.37
CA MET A 165 -1.52 -3.21 -22.90
C MET A 165 -2.48 -3.67 -21.79
N GLY A 166 -2.95 -2.74 -20.96
CA GLY A 166 -4.01 -2.99 -19.98
C GLY A 166 -5.31 -3.40 -20.66
N HIS A 167 -5.72 -2.65 -21.68
CA HIS A 167 -6.89 -2.96 -22.51
C HIS A 167 -6.74 -4.34 -23.21
N LEU A 168 -5.64 -4.59 -23.87
CA LEU A 168 -5.38 -5.87 -24.55
C LEU A 168 -5.47 -7.06 -23.59
N LYS A 169 -4.91 -6.92 -22.40
CA LYS A 169 -4.99 -7.96 -21.36
C LYS A 169 -6.43 -8.28 -20.96
N LYS A 170 -7.26 -7.26 -20.77
CA LYS A 170 -8.67 -7.40 -20.43
C LYS A 170 -9.44 -8.04 -21.59
N TYR A 171 -9.27 -7.51 -22.80
CA TYR A 171 -9.87 -8.01 -24.03
C TYR A 171 -9.64 -9.53 -24.26
N MET A 172 -8.38 -9.97 -24.14
CA MET A 172 -8.03 -11.38 -24.30
C MET A 172 -8.62 -12.28 -23.20
N LYS A 173 -8.76 -11.76 -21.95
CA LYS A 173 -9.40 -12.52 -20.86
C LYS A 173 -10.89 -12.69 -21.09
N GLU A 174 -11.60 -11.65 -21.48
CA GLU A 174 -13.04 -11.67 -21.77
C GLU A 174 -13.37 -12.66 -22.90
N ARG A 175 -12.48 -12.79 -23.88
CA ARG A 175 -12.61 -13.76 -24.98
C ARG A 175 -12.10 -15.17 -24.65
N LYS A 176 -11.70 -15.39 -23.38
CA LYS A 176 -11.22 -16.69 -22.90
C LYS A 176 -10.08 -17.29 -23.73
N ILE A 177 -9.24 -16.42 -24.32
CA ILE A 177 -8.05 -16.88 -25.05
C ILE A 177 -7.14 -17.66 -24.08
N PRO A 178 -6.61 -18.84 -24.45
CA PRO A 178 -5.75 -19.66 -23.60
C PRO A 178 -4.53 -18.89 -23.08
N PHE A 179 -4.07 -19.22 -21.88
CA PHE A 179 -3.00 -18.47 -21.19
C PHE A 179 -1.73 -18.35 -22.04
N ASP A 180 -1.26 -19.46 -22.61
CA ASP A 180 -0.01 -19.48 -23.39
C ASP A 180 -0.11 -18.58 -24.62
N LYS A 181 -1.23 -18.66 -25.36
CA LYS A 181 -1.47 -17.77 -26.50
C LYS A 181 -1.57 -16.30 -26.06
N ARG A 182 -2.22 -16.00 -24.93
CA ARG A 182 -2.25 -14.63 -24.39
C ARG A 182 -0.85 -14.10 -24.09
N MET A 183 0.03 -14.93 -23.54
CA MET A 183 1.40 -14.52 -23.20
C MET A 183 2.25 -14.27 -24.45
N GLU A 184 2.05 -15.05 -25.51
CA GLU A 184 2.70 -14.86 -26.80
C GLU A 184 2.28 -13.53 -27.44
N VAL A 185 0.97 -13.32 -27.59
CA VAL A 185 0.40 -12.07 -28.12
C VAL A 185 0.84 -10.87 -27.30
N TYR A 186 0.83 -10.97 -25.97
CA TYR A 186 1.19 -9.88 -25.09
C TYR A 186 2.66 -9.46 -25.25
N ARG A 187 3.58 -10.42 -25.39
CA ARG A 187 5.00 -10.15 -25.62
C ARG A 187 5.26 -9.58 -27.02
N SER A 188 4.57 -10.10 -28.03
CA SER A 188 4.66 -9.60 -29.39
C SER A 188 4.15 -8.17 -29.51
N ALA A 189 2.95 -7.89 -28.99
CA ALA A 189 2.35 -6.57 -28.97
C ALA A 189 3.24 -5.52 -28.23
N PHE A 190 3.84 -5.91 -27.11
CA PHE A 190 4.72 -5.00 -26.36
C PHE A 190 5.97 -4.57 -27.16
N ARG A 191 6.44 -5.42 -28.09
CA ARG A 191 7.62 -5.16 -28.95
C ARG A 191 7.25 -4.56 -30.29
N ASP A 192 5.96 -4.45 -30.61
CA ASP A 192 5.49 -3.96 -31.89
C ASP A 192 5.69 -2.44 -32.01
N GLU A 193 6.58 -2.01 -32.91
CA GLU A 193 6.92 -0.59 -33.11
C GLU A 193 5.72 0.21 -33.60
N LYS A 194 4.90 -0.38 -34.48
CA LYS A 194 3.70 0.27 -35.01
C LYS A 194 2.67 0.51 -33.89
N LEU A 195 2.52 -0.45 -32.95
CA LEU A 195 1.66 -0.27 -31.81
C LEU A 195 2.14 0.86 -30.90
N ARG A 196 3.46 0.95 -30.67
CA ARG A 196 4.08 2.05 -29.89
C ARG A 196 3.85 3.42 -30.52
N GLU A 197 4.03 3.52 -31.83
CA GLU A 197 3.78 4.76 -32.57
C GLU A 197 2.30 5.17 -32.50
N LEU A 198 1.40 4.22 -32.72
CA LEU A 198 -0.03 4.46 -32.61
C LEU A 198 -0.44 4.85 -31.19
N ALA A 199 0.13 4.22 -30.16
CA ALA A 199 -0.17 4.56 -28.76
C ALA A 199 0.14 6.02 -28.42
N LEU A 200 1.18 6.58 -29.01
CA LEU A 200 1.56 7.99 -28.84
C LEU A 200 0.71 8.98 -29.64
N THR A 201 0.19 8.57 -30.80
CA THR A 201 -0.47 9.46 -31.75
C THR A 201 -1.99 9.35 -31.74
N ASP A 202 -2.53 8.14 -31.57
CA ASP A 202 -3.96 7.86 -31.56
C ASP A 202 -4.28 6.60 -30.74
N ILE A 203 -4.62 6.79 -29.48
CA ILE A 203 -4.86 5.71 -28.54
C ILE A 203 -6.00 4.77 -28.98
N ASN A 204 -7.04 5.31 -29.62
CA ASN A 204 -8.17 4.52 -30.09
C ASN A 204 -7.76 3.58 -31.23
N ARG A 205 -6.91 4.07 -32.15
CA ARG A 205 -6.37 3.23 -33.24
C ARG A 205 -5.39 2.19 -32.68
N ALA A 206 -4.57 2.57 -31.69
CA ALA A 206 -3.68 1.63 -31.01
C ALA A 206 -4.43 0.48 -30.35
N ILE A 207 -5.52 0.78 -29.64
CA ILE A 207 -6.38 -0.23 -29.02
C ILE A 207 -6.96 -1.21 -30.06
N LYS A 208 -7.54 -0.69 -31.14
CA LYS A 208 -8.07 -1.53 -32.23
C LYS A 208 -7.00 -2.40 -32.89
N TYR A 209 -5.82 -1.82 -33.10
CA TYR A 209 -4.70 -2.56 -33.65
C TYR A 209 -4.22 -3.66 -32.69
N ALA A 210 -4.10 -3.37 -31.39
CA ALA A 210 -3.75 -4.35 -30.38
C ALA A 210 -4.78 -5.52 -30.32
N GLU A 211 -6.07 -5.22 -30.43
CA GLU A 211 -7.11 -6.25 -30.51
C GLU A 211 -6.93 -7.13 -31.75
N SER A 212 -6.55 -6.58 -32.91
CA SER A 212 -6.32 -7.37 -34.12
C SER A 212 -5.16 -8.36 -33.96
N LEU A 213 -4.13 -8.02 -33.20
CA LEU A 213 -3.01 -8.93 -32.91
C LEU A 213 -3.42 -10.15 -32.09
N ALA A 214 -4.54 -10.08 -31.36
CA ALA A 214 -5.06 -11.19 -30.58
C ALA A 214 -5.80 -12.26 -31.43
N HIS A 215 -6.06 -11.97 -32.71
CA HIS A 215 -6.75 -12.87 -33.64
C HIS A 215 -5.81 -13.58 -34.60
N CYS A 216 -4.54 -13.18 -34.63
CA CYS A 216 -3.50 -13.86 -35.40
C CYS A 216 -2.91 -15.01 -34.60
#